data_16992031aa6c88a14e4107eeb821a820
#
_entry.id   16992031aa6c88a14e4107eeb821a820
#
_cell.length_a   1.000
_cell.length_b   1.000
_cell.length_c   1.000
_cell.angle_alpha   90.00
_cell.angle_beta   90.00
_cell.angle_gamma   90.00
#
_symmetry.space_group_name_H-M   'P 1'
#
loop_
_entity.id
_entity.type
_entity.pdbx_description
1 polymer ?
#
loop_
_entity_poly.entity_id
_entity_poly.type
_entity_poly.pdbx_seq_one_letter_code
_entity_poly.pdbx_strand_id
1 'polypeptide(L)'
;MATSTLFFLIPYFIHQTFLRAVAIPPKIYKQWYYPIHTAEPDIDENKLRNLLVISFEFQKHTADKYFTNFRAKAPVDMEFGQLFYYFINDYNERHPNGQILFSNGTGKPYGWMFYKKPRWYTILTRYMESDKTIFLNRIRENDIIVCTRIT
;
A
#
# COMPACT_ATOMS: atom_id res chain seq x y z
N MET A 1 47.65 11.76 25.15
CA MET A 1 46.62 11.36 26.13
C MET A 1 45.17 11.59 25.70
N ALA A 2 44.88 12.30 24.61
CA ALA A 2 43.49 12.56 24.13
C ALA A 2 42.80 11.37 23.41
N THR A 3 43.57 10.42 22.92
CA THR A 3 43.03 9.27 22.14
C THR A 3 42.34 8.21 23.00
N SER A 4 42.73 8.08 24.27
CA SER A 4 42.18 7.06 25.17
C SER A 4 40.73 7.39 25.61
N THR A 5 40.39 8.65 25.74
CA THR A 5 39.06 9.10 26.14
C THR A 5 37.99 8.89 25.03
N LEU A 6 38.41 8.88 23.76
CA LEU A 6 37.54 8.67 22.63
C LEU A 6 36.95 7.26 22.64
N PHE A 7 37.69 6.26 23.03
CA PHE A 7 37.26 4.85 23.11
C PHE A 7 36.11 4.63 24.10
N PHE A 8 36.03 5.43 25.16
CA PHE A 8 34.97 5.35 26.16
C PHE A 8 33.69 6.12 25.72
N LEU A 9 33.85 7.15 24.90
CA LEU A 9 32.74 7.94 24.41
C LEU A 9 31.94 7.23 23.31
N ILE A 10 32.62 6.41 22.48
CA ILE A 10 31.96 5.67 21.38
C ILE A 10 30.85 4.74 21.90
N PRO A 11 31.11 3.83 22.88
CA PRO A 11 30.03 2.97 23.41
C PRO A 11 28.88 3.75 24.03
N TYR A 12 29.19 4.86 24.71
CA TYR A 12 28.17 5.72 25.27
C TYR A 12 27.26 6.34 24.21
N PHE A 13 27.82 6.89 23.15
CA PHE A 13 27.03 7.45 22.07
C PHE A 13 26.24 6.39 21.29
N ILE A 14 26.82 5.22 21.07
CA ILE A 14 26.10 4.09 20.45
C ILE A 14 24.90 3.70 21.32
N HIS A 15 25.09 3.55 22.63
CA HIS A 15 24.03 3.20 23.56
C HIS A 15 22.91 4.28 23.59
N GLN A 16 23.27 5.56 23.66
CA GLN A 16 22.31 6.66 23.62
C GLN A 16 21.53 6.73 22.31
N THR A 17 22.23 6.50 21.19
CA THR A 17 21.58 6.47 19.86
C THR A 17 20.62 5.29 19.77
N PHE A 18 21.01 4.13 20.26
CA PHE A 18 20.16 2.94 20.30
C PHE A 18 18.90 3.18 21.14
N LEU A 19 19.04 3.73 22.36
CA LEU A 19 17.90 4.04 23.21
C LEU A 19 16.91 5.03 22.55
N ARG A 20 17.44 6.04 21.86
CA ARG A 20 16.60 6.99 21.12
C ARG A 20 15.95 6.36 19.91
N ALA A 21 16.64 5.47 19.20
CA ALA A 21 16.08 4.74 18.05
C ALA A 21 14.95 3.80 18.48
N VAL A 22 15.11 3.09 19.60
CA VAL A 22 14.06 2.21 20.15
C VAL A 22 12.88 3.00 20.71
N ALA A 23 13.10 4.22 21.19
CA ALA A 23 12.03 5.11 21.67
C ALA A 23 11.15 5.70 20.55
N ILE A 24 11.59 5.60 19.28
CA ILE A 24 10.75 6.02 18.14
C ILE A 24 9.58 5.05 18.02
N PRO A 25 8.32 5.52 18.18
CA PRO A 25 7.18 4.63 18.05
C PRO A 25 7.12 4.04 16.64
N PRO A 26 6.73 2.77 16.49
CA PRO A 26 6.59 2.15 15.18
C PRO A 26 5.59 2.96 14.34
N LYS A 27 5.95 3.24 13.10
CA LYS A 27 5.06 3.95 12.19
C LYS A 27 3.81 3.12 11.95
N ILE A 28 2.66 3.61 12.43
CA ILE A 28 1.37 3.00 12.16
C ILE A 28 0.97 3.42 10.74
N TYR A 29 0.92 2.45 9.84
CA TYR A 29 0.45 2.69 8.48
C TYR A 29 -1.07 2.64 8.45
N LYS A 30 -1.69 3.59 7.70
CA LYS A 30 -3.13 3.65 7.53
C LYS A 30 -3.60 2.43 6.74
N GLN A 31 -4.53 1.69 7.34
CA GLN A 31 -5.20 0.57 6.68
C GLN A 31 -6.41 1.12 5.92
N TRP A 32 -6.65 0.57 4.75
CA TRP A 32 -7.85 0.83 3.97
C TRP A 32 -8.80 -0.37 4.08
N TYR A 33 -10.07 -0.08 4.30
CA TYR A 33 -11.12 -1.09 4.36
C TYR A 33 -12.06 -0.92 3.19
N TYR A 34 -12.46 -2.04 2.58
CA TYR A 34 -13.42 -2.02 1.49
C TYR A 34 -14.77 -1.47 2.00
N PRO A 35 -15.35 -0.45 1.36
CA PRO A 35 -16.59 0.18 1.79
C PRO A 35 -17.79 -0.69 1.39
N ILE A 36 -18.25 -1.59 2.27
CA ILE A 36 -19.35 -2.52 2.00
C ILE A 36 -20.71 -1.81 1.98
N HIS A 37 -20.90 -0.78 2.81
CA HIS A 37 -22.19 -0.11 3.03
C HIS A 37 -22.25 1.33 2.54
N THR A 38 -21.25 1.77 1.84
CA THR A 38 -21.19 3.13 1.30
C THR A 38 -21.73 3.12 -0.13
N ALA A 39 -22.52 4.12 -0.47
CA ALA A 39 -22.93 4.34 -1.86
C ALA A 39 -21.68 4.41 -2.74
N GLU A 40 -21.81 3.88 -3.96
CA GLU A 40 -20.73 3.93 -4.94
C GLU A 40 -20.22 5.36 -5.08
N PRO A 41 -18.89 5.59 -4.93
CA PRO A 41 -18.36 6.93 -5.06
C PRO A 41 -18.66 7.47 -6.45
N ASP A 42 -19.17 8.69 -6.53
CA ASP A 42 -19.44 9.34 -7.82
C ASP A 42 -18.13 9.56 -8.57
N ILE A 43 -18.11 9.13 -9.82
CA ILE A 43 -16.93 9.30 -10.69
C ILE A 43 -17.03 10.69 -11.35
N ASP A 44 -16.21 11.61 -10.87
CA ASP A 44 -16.01 12.87 -11.58
C ASP A 44 -15.21 12.60 -12.87
N GLU A 45 -15.90 12.70 -14.02
CA GLU A 45 -15.32 12.48 -15.34
C GLU A 45 -14.10 13.36 -15.62
N ASN A 46 -14.01 14.53 -14.97
CA ASN A 46 -12.86 15.41 -15.10
C ASN A 46 -11.58 14.81 -14.48
N LYS A 47 -11.73 13.94 -13.48
CA LYS A 47 -10.62 13.22 -12.85
C LYS A 47 -10.11 12.04 -13.67
N LEU A 48 -10.84 11.60 -14.70
CA LEU A 48 -10.45 10.50 -15.58
C LEU A 48 -9.41 10.88 -16.64
N ARG A 49 -8.89 12.09 -16.59
CA ARG A 49 -7.82 12.56 -17.47
C ARG A 49 -6.46 12.06 -16.99
N ASN A 50 -5.49 12.03 -17.90
CA ASN A 50 -4.09 11.64 -17.61
C ASN A 50 -3.99 10.25 -16.96
N LEU A 51 -4.29 9.23 -17.74
CA LEU A 51 -4.25 7.83 -17.30
C LEU A 51 -2.81 7.30 -17.29
N LEU A 52 -2.39 6.74 -16.18
CA LEU A 52 -1.20 5.91 -16.07
C LEU A 52 -1.58 4.44 -16.14
N VAL A 53 -0.69 3.60 -16.65
CA VAL A 53 -0.83 2.15 -16.53
C VAL A 53 0.03 1.70 -15.36
N ILE A 54 -0.61 1.09 -14.36
CA ILE A 54 0.03 0.54 -13.17
C ILE A 54 -0.30 -0.94 -13.03
N SER A 55 0.38 -1.62 -12.12
CA SER A 55 0.08 -3.01 -11.80
C SER A 55 -0.24 -3.15 -10.32
N PHE A 56 -1.31 -3.88 -10.02
CA PHE A 56 -1.60 -4.38 -8.68
C PHE A 56 -1.04 -5.79 -8.53
N GLU A 57 -0.40 -6.08 -7.41
CA GLU A 57 0.13 -7.40 -7.09
C GLU A 57 -0.40 -7.84 -5.72
N PHE A 58 -1.29 -8.84 -5.70
CA PHE A 58 -1.89 -9.35 -4.48
C PHE A 58 -2.45 -10.77 -4.64
N GLN A 59 -2.83 -11.37 -3.52
CA GLN A 59 -3.50 -12.68 -3.49
C GLN A 59 -5.02 -12.47 -3.59
N LYS A 60 -5.70 -13.19 -4.50
CA LYS A 60 -7.17 -13.13 -4.64
C LYS A 60 -7.87 -13.68 -3.40
N HIS A 61 -7.36 -14.79 -2.87
CA HIS A 61 -7.88 -15.45 -1.67
C HIS A 61 -6.81 -15.49 -0.59
N THR A 62 -7.22 -15.63 0.67
CA THR A 62 -6.29 -15.76 1.80
C THR A 62 -5.45 -17.03 1.75
N ALA A 63 -5.94 -18.07 1.08
CA ALA A 63 -5.25 -19.36 0.92
C ALA A 63 -4.26 -19.41 -0.26
N ASP A 64 -4.23 -18.38 -1.10
CA ASP A 64 -3.35 -18.37 -2.28
C ASP A 64 -1.88 -18.29 -1.84
N LYS A 65 -1.05 -19.14 -2.42
CA LYS A 65 0.40 -19.14 -2.16
C LYS A 65 1.15 -18.08 -2.95
N TYR A 66 0.57 -17.63 -4.06
CA TYR A 66 1.22 -16.72 -5.01
C TYR A 66 0.47 -15.42 -5.18
N PHE A 67 1.23 -14.37 -5.40
CA PHE A 67 0.69 -13.08 -5.82
C PHE A 67 0.32 -13.11 -7.29
N THR A 68 -0.84 -12.57 -7.61
CA THR A 68 -1.27 -12.37 -9.00
C THR A 68 -1.06 -10.90 -9.37
N ASN A 69 -0.55 -10.66 -10.57
CA ASN A 69 -0.33 -9.32 -11.09
C ASN A 69 -1.48 -8.92 -12.02
N PHE A 70 -2.05 -7.74 -11.79
CA PHE A 70 -3.16 -7.19 -12.55
C PHE A 70 -2.78 -5.81 -13.08
N ARG A 71 -2.96 -5.58 -14.37
CA ARG A 71 -2.77 -4.26 -14.96
C ARG A 71 -4.06 -3.45 -14.86
N ALA A 72 -3.93 -2.19 -14.48
CA ALA A 72 -5.02 -1.25 -14.36
C ALA A 72 -4.64 0.12 -14.91
N LYS A 73 -5.65 0.84 -15.42
CA LYS A 73 -5.51 2.25 -15.78
C LYS A 73 -5.83 3.09 -14.55
N ALA A 74 -4.93 3.98 -14.19
CA ALA A 74 -5.00 4.80 -12.99
C ALA A 74 -5.06 6.28 -13.37
N PRO A 75 -6.20 6.94 -13.20
CA PRO A 75 -6.29 8.40 -13.35
C PRO A 75 -5.43 9.09 -12.29
N VAL A 76 -4.62 10.04 -12.72
CA VAL A 76 -3.61 10.70 -11.86
C VAL A 76 -4.25 11.45 -10.68
N ASP A 77 -5.42 12.03 -10.89
CA ASP A 77 -6.14 12.84 -9.90
C ASP A 77 -7.15 12.03 -9.05
N MET A 78 -7.24 10.72 -9.27
CA MET A 78 -8.10 9.83 -8.48
C MET A 78 -7.39 9.39 -7.19
N GLU A 79 -8.14 9.30 -6.09
CA GLU A 79 -7.64 8.72 -4.84
C GLU A 79 -7.34 7.23 -5.02
N PHE A 80 -6.25 6.78 -4.39
CA PHE A 80 -5.79 5.40 -4.57
C PHE A 80 -6.81 4.37 -4.05
N GLY A 81 -7.44 4.64 -2.91
CA GLY A 81 -8.47 3.76 -2.35
C GLY A 81 -9.71 3.66 -3.24
N GLN A 82 -10.10 4.75 -3.89
CA GLN A 82 -11.19 4.77 -4.85
C GLN A 82 -10.87 3.96 -6.11
N LEU A 83 -9.65 4.12 -6.64
CA LEU A 83 -9.17 3.32 -7.77
C LEU A 83 -9.20 1.83 -7.45
N PHE A 84 -8.71 1.44 -6.27
CA PHE A 84 -8.67 0.04 -5.85
C PHE A 84 -10.07 -0.54 -5.64
N TYR A 85 -11.02 0.26 -5.13
CA TYR A 85 -12.42 -0.09 -5.02
C TYR A 85 -13.04 -0.43 -6.38
N TYR A 86 -12.91 0.48 -7.36
CA TYR A 86 -13.41 0.24 -8.70
C TYR A 86 -12.76 -0.96 -9.38
N PHE A 87 -11.46 -1.13 -9.17
CA PHE A 87 -10.74 -2.28 -9.72
C PHE A 87 -11.31 -3.60 -9.19
N ILE A 88 -11.54 -3.73 -7.87
CA ILE A 88 -12.11 -4.95 -7.27
C ILE A 88 -13.51 -5.21 -7.82
N ASN A 89 -14.36 -4.19 -7.91
CA ASN A 89 -15.74 -4.32 -8.40
C ASN A 89 -15.77 -4.76 -9.87
N ASP A 90 -15.07 -4.04 -10.73
CA ASP A 90 -15.00 -4.37 -12.17
C ASP A 90 -14.44 -5.79 -12.39
N TYR A 91 -13.40 -6.14 -11.63
CA TYR A 91 -12.83 -7.49 -11.72
C TYR A 91 -13.83 -8.57 -11.28
N ASN A 92 -14.48 -8.39 -10.14
CA ASN A 92 -15.41 -9.35 -9.58
C ASN A 92 -16.67 -9.51 -10.44
N GLU A 93 -17.15 -8.44 -11.05
CA GLU A 93 -18.27 -8.47 -11.99
C GLU A 93 -17.94 -9.30 -13.24
N ARG A 94 -16.75 -9.13 -13.78
CA ARG A 94 -16.29 -9.86 -14.97
C ARG A 94 -15.89 -11.31 -14.68
N HIS A 95 -15.54 -11.64 -13.44
CA HIS A 95 -15.03 -12.97 -13.06
C HIS A 95 -15.81 -13.57 -11.88
N PRO A 96 -17.08 -13.94 -12.06
CA PRO A 96 -17.91 -14.44 -10.96
C PRO A 96 -17.37 -15.72 -10.29
N ASN A 97 -16.63 -16.55 -11.04
CA ASN A 97 -16.05 -17.80 -10.55
C ASN A 97 -14.64 -17.65 -9.94
N GLY A 98 -14.09 -16.45 -9.91
CA GLY A 98 -12.72 -16.21 -9.42
C GLY A 98 -12.58 -14.84 -8.79
N GLN A 99 -13.54 -14.49 -7.94
CA GLN A 99 -13.61 -13.18 -7.32
C GLN A 99 -12.47 -12.91 -6.35
N ILE A 100 -12.12 -11.64 -6.24
CA ILE A 100 -11.22 -11.15 -5.20
C ILE A 100 -12.00 -11.04 -3.90
N LEU A 101 -11.57 -11.75 -2.86
CA LEU A 101 -12.21 -11.68 -1.55
C LEU A 101 -11.84 -10.36 -0.86
N PHE A 102 -12.83 -9.53 -0.56
CA PHE A 102 -12.68 -8.26 0.16
C PHE A 102 -13.25 -8.30 1.59
N SER A 103 -13.99 -9.35 1.94
CA SER A 103 -14.57 -9.56 3.27
C SER A 103 -14.35 -11.00 3.75
N ASN A 104 -14.40 -11.19 5.07
CA ASN A 104 -14.35 -12.50 5.67
C ASN A 104 -15.74 -13.16 5.69
N GLY A 105 -15.83 -14.43 6.10
CA GLY A 105 -17.09 -15.18 6.20
C GLY A 105 -18.13 -14.57 7.15
N THR A 106 -17.77 -13.61 8.00
CA THR A 106 -18.67 -12.88 8.90
C THR A 106 -19.12 -11.54 8.32
N GLY A 107 -18.77 -11.22 7.09
CA GLY A 107 -19.12 -9.97 6.41
C GLY A 107 -18.26 -8.76 6.81
N LYS A 108 -17.22 -8.93 7.63
CA LYS A 108 -16.30 -7.84 7.93
C LYS A 108 -15.30 -7.64 6.78
N PRO A 109 -15.06 -6.39 6.34
CA PRO A 109 -14.08 -6.12 5.30
C PRO A 109 -12.67 -6.40 5.82
N TYR A 110 -11.81 -6.94 4.95
CA TYR A 110 -10.38 -7.03 5.24
C TYR A 110 -9.75 -5.64 5.23
N GLY A 111 -8.76 -5.44 6.09
CA GLY A 111 -7.86 -4.31 5.99
C GLY A 111 -6.84 -4.53 4.87
N TRP A 112 -6.50 -3.48 4.16
CA TRP A 112 -5.48 -3.52 3.11
C TRP A 112 -4.40 -2.50 3.38
N MET A 113 -3.16 -2.90 3.18
CA MET A 113 -2.00 -2.02 3.13
C MET A 113 -1.42 -2.02 1.73
N PHE A 114 -0.99 -0.86 1.30
CA PHE A 114 -0.47 -0.63 -0.04
C PHE A 114 0.96 -0.15 0.04
N TYR A 115 1.84 -0.75 -0.76
CA TYR A 115 3.19 -0.25 -0.89
C TYR A 115 3.73 -0.48 -2.29
N LYS A 116 4.62 0.41 -2.71
CA LYS A 116 5.30 0.28 -3.98
C LYS A 116 6.31 -0.85 -3.89
N LYS A 117 6.28 -1.77 -4.84
CA LYS A 117 7.24 -2.87 -4.90
C LYS A 117 8.66 -2.31 -4.97
N PRO A 118 9.53 -2.65 -4.00
CA PRO A 118 10.89 -2.12 -3.99
C PRO A 118 11.65 -2.66 -5.21
N ARG A 119 12.42 -1.78 -5.84
CA ARG A 119 13.37 -2.20 -6.87
C ARG A 119 14.62 -2.76 -6.18
N TRP A 120 15.41 -3.59 -6.87
CA TRP A 120 16.59 -4.24 -6.33
C TRP A 120 17.62 -3.29 -5.66
N TYR A 121 17.62 -2.02 -6.05
CA TYR A 121 18.49 -0.97 -5.49
C TYR A 121 17.80 -0.10 -4.43
N THR A 122 16.55 -0.38 -4.07
CA THR A 122 15.78 0.42 -3.10
C THR A 122 15.66 -0.33 -1.79
N ILE A 123 16.29 0.18 -0.75
CA ILE A 123 16.28 -0.43 0.60
C ILE A 123 14.98 -0.10 1.35
N LEU A 124 14.37 1.05 1.05
CA LEU A 124 13.20 1.53 1.79
C LEU A 124 11.89 1.19 1.06
N THR A 125 11.01 0.49 1.75
CA THR A 125 9.65 0.26 1.30
C THR A 125 8.83 1.54 1.46
N ARG A 126 8.20 1.97 0.38
CA ARG A 126 7.35 3.16 0.39
C ARG A 126 5.88 2.74 0.46
N TYR A 127 5.28 2.98 1.62
CA TYR A 127 3.85 2.79 1.81
C TYR A 127 3.05 3.93 1.20
N MET A 128 1.84 3.62 0.79
CA MET A 128 0.91 4.54 0.15
C MET A 128 -0.28 4.80 1.05
N GLU A 129 -0.84 5.98 0.93
CA GLU A 129 -2.04 6.39 1.63
C GLU A 129 -3.24 6.30 0.68
N SER A 130 -4.27 5.59 1.10
CA SER A 130 -5.47 5.33 0.29
C SER A 130 -6.29 6.59 -0.04
N ASP A 131 -6.22 7.59 0.83
CA ASP A 131 -6.91 8.88 0.72
C ASP A 131 -6.12 9.94 -0.06
N LYS A 132 -4.92 9.59 -0.53
CA LYS A 132 -4.15 10.45 -1.43
C LYS A 132 -4.34 10.02 -2.88
N THR A 133 -4.28 10.99 -3.77
CA THR A 133 -4.36 10.74 -5.22
C THR A 133 -3.15 9.94 -5.70
N ILE A 134 -3.27 9.38 -6.89
CA ILE A 134 -2.16 8.70 -7.60
C ILE A 134 -0.95 9.63 -7.69
N PHE A 135 -1.19 10.90 -8.01
CA PHE A 135 -0.14 11.93 -8.08
C PHE A 135 0.55 12.18 -6.74
N LEU A 136 -0.22 12.39 -5.67
CA LEU A 136 0.32 12.66 -4.33
C LEU A 136 1.07 11.47 -3.75
N ASN A 137 0.66 10.26 -4.09
CA ASN A 137 1.38 9.04 -3.77
C ASN A 137 2.65 8.86 -4.61
N ARG A 138 2.91 9.75 -5.60
CA ARG A 138 4.05 9.71 -6.52
C ARG A 138 4.14 8.36 -7.27
N ILE A 139 3.00 7.85 -7.67
CA ILE A 139 2.91 6.66 -8.52
C ILE A 139 3.25 7.08 -9.94
N ARG A 140 4.03 6.26 -10.62
CA ARG A 140 4.50 6.49 -11.98
C ARG A 140 4.02 5.38 -12.91
N GLU A 141 4.15 5.63 -14.21
CA GLU A 141 3.89 4.65 -15.24
C GLU A 141 4.67 3.34 -15.00
N ASN A 142 3.98 2.21 -15.15
CA ASN A 142 4.49 0.85 -14.92
C ASN A 142 4.97 0.55 -13.47
N ASP A 143 4.57 1.34 -12.48
CA ASP A 143 4.82 0.99 -11.09
C ASP A 143 3.99 -0.24 -10.68
N ILE A 144 4.60 -1.08 -9.87
CA ILE A 144 3.95 -2.25 -9.28
C ILE A 144 3.62 -1.92 -7.83
N ILE A 145 2.35 -2.04 -7.49
CA ILE A 145 1.83 -1.77 -6.16
C ILE A 145 1.40 -3.09 -5.54
N VAL A 146 2.05 -3.43 -4.45
CA VAL A 146 1.70 -4.61 -3.66
C VAL A 146 0.59 -4.24 -2.70
N CYS A 147 -0.52 -4.99 -2.76
CA CYS A 147 -1.67 -4.81 -1.90
C CYS A 147 -1.72 -6.00 -0.93
N THR A 148 -1.36 -5.76 0.32
CA THR A 148 -1.32 -6.80 1.35
C THR A 148 -2.58 -6.75 2.18
N ARG A 149 -3.25 -7.89 2.29
CA ARG A 149 -4.44 -8.06 3.14
C ARG A 149 -4.00 -8.24 4.58
N ILE A 150 -4.72 -7.58 5.50
CA ILE A 150 -4.52 -7.70 6.94
C ILE A 150 -5.76 -8.40 7.50
N THR A 151 -5.54 -9.50 8.17
CA THR A 151 -6.58 -10.30 8.85
C THR A 151 -6.67 -9.93 10.32
#